data_bb0e06d1a568c7f6268c6d7e51bd8a21
#
_entry.id   bb0e06d1a568c7f6268c6d7e51bd8a21
#
_cell.length_a   1.000
_cell.length_b   1.000
_cell.length_c   1.000
_cell.angle_alpha   90.00
_cell.angle_beta   90.00
_cell.angle_gamma   90.00
#
_symmetry.space_group_name_H-M   'P 1'
#
loop_
_entity.id
_entity.type
_entity.pdbx_description
1 polymer ?
#
loop_
_entity_poly.entity_id
_entity_poly.type
_entity_poly.pdbx_seq_one_letter_code
_entity_poly.pdbx_strand_id
1 'polypeptide(L)'
;YKIEGNIKNGENVKVFLELVEIKTKIASIFPFFIGVTFSLTYFKEWNVVNTLLFFAGMLIFDMTTTAINNLMDYKKAKSETYKREKNVIGREGLSEKKVGQLILGMLFLTLVIGLILSYQTGWLLLIMGGLVCFIGIFYTFGPIPLSRMPLGEIFSGITMGLGIFAITVYINTPLQRVFYLTIDFQAGLFALTGNLWGTLAMILASLPLVFTIADLMLANNLRDLEDDIKNHRYTLVYYIGREWGIVLFQALMYASYAALLLGLLLGVFQWPILFVFATLPKIHQHLKEHRASLP
;
A
#
# COMPACT_ATOMS: atom_id res chain seq x y z
N TYR A 1 23.54 -28.70 -21.22
CA TYR A 1 23.90 -27.96 -19.97
C TYR A 1 23.48 -26.50 -19.95
N LYS A 2 23.52 -25.76 -21.08
CA LYS A 2 23.09 -24.32 -21.11
C LYS A 2 21.56 -24.14 -21.20
N ILE A 3 20.86 -25.07 -21.79
CA ILE A 3 19.39 -25.02 -21.98
C ILE A 3 18.66 -25.39 -20.68
N GLU A 4 19.14 -26.43 -19.97
CA GLU A 4 18.55 -26.80 -18.67
C GLU A 4 18.77 -25.73 -17.57
N GLY A 5 19.91 -25.03 -17.59
CA GLY A 5 20.18 -23.91 -16.69
C GLY A 5 19.24 -22.71 -16.92
N ASN A 6 18.89 -22.43 -18.19
CA ASN A 6 17.96 -21.36 -18.54
C ASN A 6 16.49 -21.69 -18.17
N ILE A 7 16.08 -22.94 -18.30
CA ILE A 7 14.72 -23.40 -17.92
C ILE A 7 14.56 -23.30 -16.40
N LYS A 8 15.52 -23.83 -15.61
CA LYS A 8 15.51 -23.71 -14.14
C LYS A 8 15.53 -22.26 -13.65
N ASN A 9 16.28 -21.37 -14.31
CA ASN A 9 16.30 -19.96 -13.94
C ASN A 9 14.96 -19.27 -14.25
N GLY A 10 14.30 -19.59 -15.36
CA GLY A 10 12.99 -19.05 -15.69
C GLY A 10 11.89 -19.51 -14.72
N GLU A 11 11.92 -20.77 -14.30
CA GLU A 11 11.02 -21.31 -13.29
C GLU A 11 11.23 -20.65 -11.92
N ASN A 12 12.46 -20.46 -11.49
CA ASN A 12 12.79 -19.79 -10.23
C ASN A 12 12.30 -18.33 -10.21
N VAL A 13 12.45 -17.60 -11.32
CA VAL A 13 11.92 -16.21 -11.44
C VAL A 13 10.41 -16.20 -11.36
N LYS A 14 9.73 -17.12 -12.04
CA LYS A 14 8.25 -17.22 -11.99
C LYS A 14 7.76 -17.50 -10.57
N VAL A 15 8.38 -18.43 -9.87
CA VAL A 15 8.06 -18.77 -8.48
C VAL A 15 8.30 -17.58 -7.55
N PHE A 16 9.40 -16.84 -7.73
CA PHE A 16 9.65 -15.61 -6.97
C PHE A 16 8.58 -14.55 -7.22
N LEU A 17 8.24 -14.27 -8.48
CA LEU A 17 7.22 -13.28 -8.84
C LEU A 17 5.83 -13.66 -8.29
N GLU A 18 5.56 -14.94 -8.17
CA GLU A 18 4.34 -15.44 -7.54
C GLU A 18 4.39 -15.32 -6.01
N LEU A 19 5.52 -15.65 -5.37
CA LEU A 19 5.72 -15.49 -3.93
C LEU A 19 5.49 -14.04 -3.47
N VAL A 20 5.92 -13.08 -4.28
CA VAL A 20 5.75 -11.65 -3.98
C VAL A 20 4.47 -11.06 -4.59
N GLU A 21 3.67 -11.86 -5.29
CA GLU A 21 2.42 -11.44 -5.96
C GLU A 21 2.63 -10.18 -6.81
N ILE A 22 3.53 -10.23 -7.76
CA ILE A 22 3.95 -9.05 -8.53
C ILE A 22 2.78 -8.28 -9.16
N LYS A 23 1.69 -8.96 -9.52
CA LYS A 23 0.49 -8.34 -10.11
C LYS A 23 -0.24 -7.40 -9.16
N THR A 24 -0.16 -7.62 -7.85
CA THR A 24 -0.83 -6.79 -6.85
C THR A 24 -0.08 -5.49 -6.56
N LYS A 25 1.19 -5.37 -7.00
CA LYS A 25 2.03 -4.19 -6.77
C LYS A 25 1.50 -2.93 -7.45
N ILE A 26 0.57 -3.07 -8.35
CA ILE A 26 -0.13 -1.94 -8.96
C ILE A 26 -0.79 -1.05 -7.89
N ALA A 27 -1.21 -1.61 -6.76
CA ALA A 27 -1.83 -0.88 -5.65
C ALA A 27 -0.86 0.12 -4.97
N SER A 28 0.45 -0.16 -4.93
CA SER A 28 1.48 0.75 -4.42
C SER A 28 2.05 1.67 -5.50
N ILE A 29 2.10 1.19 -6.74
CA ILE A 29 2.64 1.95 -7.88
C ILE A 29 1.77 3.17 -8.21
N PHE A 30 0.44 3.06 -8.17
CA PHE A 30 -0.45 4.18 -8.46
C PHE A 30 -0.29 5.35 -7.49
N PRO A 31 -0.37 5.18 -6.14
CA PRO A 31 -0.11 6.27 -5.20
C PRO A 31 1.25 6.94 -5.39
N PHE A 32 2.28 6.16 -5.72
CA PHE A 32 3.60 6.67 -6.02
C PHE A 32 3.58 7.61 -7.25
N PHE A 33 3.07 7.16 -8.40
CA PHE A 33 3.04 7.99 -9.61
C PHE A 33 2.14 9.22 -9.45
N ILE A 34 1.03 9.10 -8.74
CA ILE A 34 0.15 10.24 -8.44
C ILE A 34 0.88 11.22 -7.52
N GLY A 35 1.67 10.75 -6.54
CA GLY A 35 2.51 11.58 -5.69
C GLY A 35 3.57 12.35 -6.49
N VAL A 36 4.26 11.70 -7.44
CA VAL A 36 5.22 12.35 -8.34
C VAL A 36 4.51 13.43 -9.18
N THR A 37 3.37 13.08 -9.79
CA THR A 37 2.59 14.01 -10.61
C THR A 37 2.11 15.19 -9.77
N PHE A 38 1.67 14.97 -8.54
CA PHE A 38 1.25 16.03 -7.62
C PHE A 38 2.42 16.95 -7.25
N SER A 39 3.59 16.42 -6.95
CA SER A 39 4.79 17.21 -6.70
C SER A 39 5.13 18.12 -7.88
N LEU A 40 5.08 17.58 -9.10
CA LEU A 40 5.32 18.32 -10.33
C LEU A 40 4.27 19.40 -10.62
N THR A 41 2.98 19.11 -10.38
CA THR A 41 1.88 20.00 -10.78
C THR A 41 1.55 21.04 -9.72
N TYR A 42 1.52 20.67 -8.45
CA TYR A 42 1.15 21.55 -7.34
C TYR A 42 2.35 22.31 -6.79
N PHE A 43 3.43 21.58 -6.43
CA PHE A 43 4.64 22.19 -5.86
C PHE A 43 5.64 22.68 -6.90
N LYS A 44 5.54 22.21 -8.15
CA LYS A 44 6.49 22.51 -9.25
C LYS A 44 7.93 22.02 -8.96
N GLU A 45 8.04 20.93 -8.22
CA GLU A 45 9.31 20.39 -7.76
C GLU A 45 9.41 18.89 -8.10
N TRP A 46 10.63 18.44 -8.39
CA TRP A 46 10.91 17.03 -8.64
C TRP A 46 12.38 16.69 -8.40
N ASN A 47 12.62 15.71 -7.57
CA ASN A 47 13.95 15.15 -7.35
C ASN A 47 14.00 13.73 -7.95
N VAL A 48 14.61 13.60 -9.12
CA VAL A 48 14.67 12.33 -9.87
C VAL A 48 15.37 11.23 -9.07
N VAL A 49 16.51 11.56 -8.41
CA VAL A 49 17.30 10.59 -7.66
C VAL A 49 16.51 10.03 -6.48
N ASN A 50 15.93 10.93 -5.66
CA ASN A 50 15.10 10.51 -4.53
C ASN A 50 13.87 9.71 -4.99
N THR A 51 13.26 10.11 -6.11
CA THR A 51 12.12 9.41 -6.71
C THR A 51 12.49 7.97 -7.07
N LEU A 52 13.60 7.76 -7.77
CA LEU A 52 14.04 6.42 -8.19
C LEU A 52 14.44 5.54 -6.98
N LEU A 53 15.16 6.12 -6.00
CA LEU A 53 15.52 5.43 -4.78
C LEU A 53 14.27 5.00 -3.99
N PHE A 54 13.32 5.92 -3.82
CA PHE A 54 12.08 5.61 -3.10
C PHE A 54 11.26 4.57 -3.85
N PHE A 55 11.14 4.67 -5.17
CA PHE A 55 10.43 3.66 -5.98
C PHE A 55 10.99 2.26 -5.77
N ALA A 56 12.33 2.12 -5.84
CA ALA A 56 12.98 0.83 -5.59
C ALA A 56 12.73 0.34 -4.16
N GLY A 57 12.94 1.18 -3.15
CA GLY A 57 12.72 0.82 -1.74
C GLY A 57 11.27 0.45 -1.44
N MET A 58 10.32 1.21 -1.96
CA MET A 58 8.88 0.97 -1.84
C MET A 58 8.47 -0.37 -2.45
N LEU A 59 8.91 -0.66 -3.69
CA LEU A 59 8.59 -1.94 -4.34
C LEU A 59 9.21 -3.13 -3.60
N ILE A 60 10.47 -3.02 -3.17
CA ILE A 60 11.14 -4.09 -2.40
C ILE A 60 10.38 -4.31 -1.09
N PHE A 61 9.97 -3.26 -0.40
CA PHE A 61 9.22 -3.38 0.84
C PHE A 61 7.83 -3.99 0.63
N ASP A 62 7.10 -3.58 -0.40
CA ASP A 62 5.78 -4.14 -0.75
C ASP A 62 5.89 -5.63 -1.15
N MET A 63 6.92 -6.00 -1.90
CA MET A 63 7.22 -7.42 -2.18
C MET A 63 7.56 -8.19 -0.88
N THR A 64 8.27 -7.55 0.04
CA THR A 64 8.66 -8.17 1.33
C THR A 64 7.44 -8.45 2.19
N THR A 65 6.51 -7.49 2.33
CA THR A 65 5.30 -7.68 3.14
C THR A 65 4.42 -8.79 2.58
N THR A 66 4.33 -8.92 1.25
CA THR A 66 3.60 -10.01 0.61
C THR A 66 4.28 -11.37 0.84
N ALA A 67 5.61 -11.44 0.74
CA ALA A 67 6.35 -12.67 1.07
C ALA A 67 6.17 -13.07 2.54
N ILE A 68 6.13 -12.10 3.48
CA ILE A 68 5.80 -12.33 4.90
C ILE A 68 4.38 -12.89 5.02
N ASN A 69 3.40 -12.31 4.33
CA ASN A 69 2.02 -12.77 4.33
C ASN A 69 1.92 -14.24 3.90
N ASN A 70 2.49 -14.57 2.75
CA ASN A 70 2.49 -15.93 2.22
C ASN A 70 3.17 -16.93 3.18
N LEU A 71 4.28 -16.52 3.81
CA LEU A 71 4.98 -17.37 4.80
C LEU A 71 4.15 -17.56 6.08
N MET A 72 3.50 -16.51 6.57
CA MET A 72 2.66 -16.60 7.77
C MET A 72 1.38 -17.39 7.52
N ASP A 73 0.76 -17.20 6.36
CA ASP A 73 -0.42 -17.97 5.97
C ASP A 73 -0.08 -19.46 5.81
N TYR A 74 1.07 -19.80 5.21
CA TYR A 74 1.56 -21.16 5.16
C TYR A 74 1.74 -21.78 6.56
N LYS A 75 2.41 -21.05 7.46
CA LYS A 75 2.68 -21.53 8.82
C LYS A 75 1.42 -21.68 9.68
N LYS A 76 0.47 -20.76 9.55
CA LYS A 76 -0.74 -20.69 10.38
C LYS A 76 -1.93 -21.44 9.79
N ALA A 77 -1.86 -21.89 8.53
CA ALA A 77 -2.95 -22.61 7.90
C ALA A 77 -3.23 -23.95 8.61
N LYS A 78 -4.50 -24.22 8.87
CA LYS A 78 -4.98 -25.49 9.45
C LYS A 78 -5.33 -26.51 8.35
N SER A 79 -5.67 -26.05 7.16
CA SER A 79 -6.03 -26.88 6.01
C SER A 79 -4.78 -27.36 5.27
N GLU A 80 -4.57 -28.68 5.21
CA GLU A 80 -3.50 -29.26 4.41
C GLU A 80 -3.68 -29.00 2.90
N THR A 81 -4.92 -29.01 2.42
CA THR A 81 -5.24 -28.66 1.02
C THR A 81 -4.82 -27.23 0.70
N TYR A 82 -5.10 -26.25 1.61
CA TYR A 82 -4.66 -24.88 1.43
C TYR A 82 -3.13 -24.81 1.36
N LYS A 83 -2.42 -25.47 2.28
CA LYS A 83 -0.94 -25.48 2.31
C LYS A 83 -0.34 -26.02 1.03
N ARG A 84 -0.85 -27.15 0.54
CA ARG A 84 -0.23 -27.89 -0.58
C ARG A 84 -0.68 -27.42 -1.96
N GLU A 85 -1.87 -26.89 -2.09
CA GLU A 85 -2.45 -26.57 -3.40
C GLU A 85 -2.59 -25.07 -3.65
N LYS A 86 -2.97 -24.28 -2.62
CA LYS A 86 -3.23 -22.84 -2.77
C LYS A 86 -2.00 -21.99 -2.44
N ASN A 87 -1.29 -22.27 -1.35
CA ASN A 87 -0.15 -21.47 -0.95
C ASN A 87 1.10 -21.80 -1.77
N VAL A 88 1.73 -20.79 -2.35
CA VAL A 88 2.91 -20.93 -3.24
C VAL A 88 4.07 -21.69 -2.56
N ILE A 89 4.29 -21.50 -1.24
CA ILE A 89 5.40 -22.14 -0.52
C ILE A 89 5.23 -23.66 -0.50
N GLY A 90 4.02 -24.13 -0.18
CA GLY A 90 3.77 -25.57 -0.14
C GLY A 90 3.60 -26.18 -1.52
N ARG A 91 2.94 -25.50 -2.45
CA ARG A 91 2.74 -25.97 -3.82
C ARG A 91 4.07 -26.14 -4.56
N GLU A 92 4.99 -25.20 -4.43
CA GLU A 92 6.29 -25.22 -5.09
C GLU A 92 7.41 -25.87 -4.22
N GLY A 93 7.05 -26.38 -3.03
CA GLY A 93 7.99 -27.04 -2.12
C GLY A 93 9.12 -26.13 -1.64
N LEU A 94 8.84 -24.84 -1.45
CA LEU A 94 9.86 -23.88 -1.02
C LEU A 94 10.27 -24.10 0.44
N SER A 95 11.57 -24.02 0.71
CA SER A 95 12.07 -24.09 2.08
C SER A 95 11.73 -22.82 2.85
N GLU A 96 11.00 -22.94 3.97
CA GLU A 96 10.67 -21.83 4.86
C GLU A 96 11.91 -21.04 5.29
N LYS A 97 13.04 -21.72 5.53
CA LYS A 97 14.31 -21.09 5.90
C LYS A 97 14.84 -20.19 4.77
N LYS A 98 14.79 -20.67 3.51
CA LYS A 98 15.22 -19.86 2.35
C LYS A 98 14.30 -18.68 2.11
N VAL A 99 12.99 -18.85 2.24
CA VAL A 99 12.01 -17.74 2.16
C VAL A 99 12.27 -16.73 3.27
N GLY A 100 12.51 -17.17 4.51
CA GLY A 100 12.88 -16.30 5.61
C GLY A 100 14.17 -15.51 5.37
N GLN A 101 15.20 -16.13 4.82
CA GLN A 101 16.45 -15.46 4.45
C GLN A 101 16.25 -14.42 3.34
N LEU A 102 15.41 -14.73 2.34
CA LEU A 102 15.04 -13.78 1.29
C LEU A 102 14.34 -12.55 1.88
N ILE A 103 13.34 -12.76 2.75
CA ILE A 103 12.63 -11.70 3.46
C ILE A 103 13.62 -10.81 4.23
N LEU A 104 14.54 -11.39 5.00
CA LEU A 104 15.55 -10.64 5.75
C LEU A 104 16.46 -9.83 4.84
N GLY A 105 16.88 -10.39 3.70
CA GLY A 105 17.70 -9.68 2.71
C GLY A 105 16.94 -8.48 2.10
N MET A 106 15.67 -8.67 1.77
CA MET A 106 14.81 -7.59 1.23
C MET A 106 14.54 -6.49 2.28
N LEU A 107 14.30 -6.85 3.56
CA LEU A 107 14.17 -5.90 4.66
C LEU A 107 15.45 -5.10 4.87
N PHE A 108 16.61 -5.76 4.83
CA PHE A 108 17.90 -5.09 4.95
C PHE A 108 18.12 -4.09 3.82
N LEU A 109 17.82 -4.47 2.57
CA LEU A 109 17.94 -3.56 1.43
C LEU A 109 16.97 -2.37 1.53
N THR A 110 15.73 -2.60 1.96
CA THR A 110 14.76 -1.52 2.24
C THR A 110 15.29 -0.56 3.31
N LEU A 111 15.87 -1.08 4.39
CA LEU A 111 16.46 -0.27 5.46
C LEU A 111 17.61 0.60 4.93
N VAL A 112 18.51 0.03 4.15
CA VAL A 112 19.65 0.78 3.55
C VAL A 112 19.16 1.91 2.67
N ILE A 113 18.18 1.65 1.79
CA ILE A 113 17.59 2.69 0.93
C ILE A 113 16.89 3.75 1.79
N GLY A 114 16.13 3.35 2.80
CA GLY A 114 15.46 4.27 3.73
C GLY A 114 16.44 5.18 4.48
N LEU A 115 17.57 4.64 4.93
CA LEU A 115 18.62 5.43 5.59
C LEU A 115 19.28 6.43 4.64
N ILE A 116 19.57 6.02 3.39
CA ILE A 116 20.13 6.92 2.37
C ILE A 116 19.15 8.06 2.09
N LEU A 117 17.88 7.77 1.88
CA LEU A 117 16.86 8.79 1.66
C LEU A 117 16.69 9.70 2.88
N SER A 118 16.68 9.15 4.09
CA SER A 118 16.56 9.96 5.32
C SER A 118 17.76 10.88 5.52
N TYR A 119 18.95 10.45 5.15
CA TYR A 119 20.15 11.30 5.16
C TYR A 119 20.01 12.48 4.19
N GLN A 120 19.39 12.26 3.03
CA GLN A 120 19.19 13.32 2.01
C GLN A 120 18.01 14.25 2.31
N THR A 121 16.96 13.76 2.99
CA THR A 121 15.68 14.48 3.14
C THR A 121 15.33 14.83 4.59
N GLY A 122 16.05 14.30 5.57
CA GLY A 122 15.90 14.61 6.98
C GLY A 122 15.21 13.57 7.84
N TRP A 123 15.25 13.80 9.16
CA TRP A 123 14.81 12.85 10.20
C TRP A 123 13.35 12.44 10.13
N LEU A 124 12.49 13.32 9.64
CA LEU A 124 11.05 13.02 9.57
C LEU A 124 10.74 11.86 8.63
N LEU A 125 11.51 11.71 7.53
CA LEU A 125 11.35 10.56 6.63
C LEU A 125 11.65 9.24 7.35
N LEU A 126 12.68 9.22 8.20
CA LEU A 126 13.00 8.02 8.99
C LEU A 126 11.84 7.63 9.90
N ILE A 127 11.18 8.61 10.53
CA ILE A 127 10.02 8.36 11.40
C ILE A 127 8.81 7.90 10.57
N MET A 128 8.46 8.61 9.49
CA MET A 128 7.33 8.24 8.63
C MET A 128 7.53 6.87 7.98
N GLY A 129 8.70 6.66 7.37
CA GLY A 129 9.06 5.39 6.73
C GLY A 129 9.11 4.24 7.75
N GLY A 130 9.69 4.48 8.92
CA GLY A 130 9.72 3.51 10.03
C GLY A 130 8.31 3.13 10.50
N LEU A 131 7.39 4.09 10.64
CA LEU A 131 6.01 3.84 11.01
C LEU A 131 5.26 3.02 9.94
N VAL A 132 5.41 3.38 8.66
CA VAL A 132 4.80 2.63 7.55
C VAL A 132 5.36 1.21 7.48
N CYS A 133 6.68 1.04 7.65
CA CYS A 133 7.31 -0.27 7.69
C CYS A 133 6.84 -1.10 8.89
N PHE A 134 6.75 -0.49 10.06
CA PHE A 134 6.21 -1.14 11.26
C PHE A 134 4.78 -1.65 11.02
N ILE A 135 3.89 -0.79 10.55
CA ILE A 135 2.51 -1.17 10.24
C ILE A 135 2.49 -2.28 9.17
N GLY A 136 3.26 -2.15 8.08
CA GLY A 136 3.31 -3.15 7.01
C GLY A 136 3.76 -4.54 7.49
N ILE A 137 4.76 -4.62 8.35
CA ILE A 137 5.24 -5.88 8.92
C ILE A 137 4.19 -6.46 9.87
N PHE A 138 3.69 -5.66 10.82
CA PHE A 138 2.73 -6.09 11.83
C PHE A 138 1.30 -6.24 11.28
N TYR A 139 1.06 -5.85 10.05
CA TYR A 139 -0.21 -6.08 9.37
C TYR A 139 -0.59 -7.57 9.36
N THR A 140 0.38 -8.44 9.14
CA THR A 140 0.17 -9.91 9.11
C THR A 140 0.97 -10.65 10.18
N PHE A 141 2.14 -10.12 10.55
CA PHE A 141 3.05 -10.74 11.52
C PHE A 141 2.81 -10.18 12.92
N GLY A 142 2.81 -11.06 13.92
CA GLY A 142 2.75 -10.65 15.32
C GLY A 142 1.54 -11.19 16.08
N PRO A 143 1.40 -10.78 17.36
CA PRO A 143 0.35 -11.26 18.25
C PRO A 143 -1.04 -10.70 17.89
N ILE A 144 -1.09 -9.53 17.24
CA ILE A 144 -2.33 -8.85 16.84
C ILE A 144 -2.21 -8.51 15.33
N PRO A 145 -2.45 -9.49 14.44
CA PRO A 145 -2.35 -9.26 13.01
C PRO A 145 -3.52 -8.41 12.51
N LEU A 146 -3.24 -7.16 12.09
CA LEU A 146 -4.26 -6.20 11.63
C LEU A 146 -5.08 -6.74 10.45
N SER A 147 -4.48 -7.58 9.61
CA SER A 147 -5.16 -8.24 8.47
C SER A 147 -6.26 -9.21 8.86
N ARG A 148 -6.33 -9.61 10.14
CA ARG A 148 -7.35 -10.53 10.68
C ARG A 148 -8.41 -9.80 11.50
N MET A 149 -8.33 -8.47 11.58
CA MET A 149 -9.17 -7.60 12.39
C MET A 149 -10.01 -6.68 11.48
N PRO A 150 -11.10 -6.06 12.02
CA PRO A 150 -11.94 -5.12 11.26
C PRO A 150 -11.27 -3.74 11.04
N LEU A 151 -9.96 -3.72 10.87
CA LEU A 151 -9.14 -2.52 10.68
C LEU A 151 -8.30 -2.57 9.40
N GLY A 152 -8.38 -3.68 8.65
CA GLY A 152 -7.58 -3.92 7.47
C GLY A 152 -7.74 -2.84 6.40
N GLU A 153 -8.98 -2.42 6.14
CA GLU A 153 -9.33 -1.41 5.16
C GLU A 153 -8.74 -0.04 5.52
N ILE A 154 -8.85 0.36 6.78
CA ILE A 154 -8.32 1.64 7.29
C ILE A 154 -6.80 1.67 7.18
N PHE A 155 -6.13 0.64 7.71
CA PHE A 155 -4.67 0.60 7.69
C PHE A 155 -4.10 0.48 6.28
N SER A 156 -4.73 -0.29 5.39
CA SER A 156 -4.32 -0.35 3.97
C SER A 156 -4.49 0.99 3.28
N GLY A 157 -5.65 1.64 3.43
CA GLY A 157 -5.92 2.94 2.85
C GLY A 157 -4.94 4.00 3.33
N ILE A 158 -4.69 4.07 4.64
CA ILE A 158 -3.76 5.06 5.22
C ILE A 158 -2.31 4.75 4.82
N THR A 159 -1.83 3.51 4.95
CA THR A 159 -0.41 3.22 4.69
C THR A 159 -0.06 3.24 3.21
N MET A 160 -0.88 2.67 2.35
CA MET A 160 -0.61 2.64 0.92
C MET A 160 -1.15 3.88 0.21
N GLY A 161 -2.37 4.34 0.53
CA GLY A 161 -2.98 5.50 -0.11
C GLY A 161 -2.32 6.82 0.33
N LEU A 162 -2.33 7.12 1.62
CA LEU A 162 -1.70 8.33 2.17
C LEU A 162 -0.19 8.16 2.35
N GLY A 163 0.29 7.06 2.93
CA GLY A 163 1.69 6.89 3.31
C GLY A 163 2.63 6.93 2.10
N ILE A 164 2.39 6.12 1.07
CA ILE A 164 3.23 6.12 -0.15
C ILE A 164 3.16 7.49 -0.84
N PHE A 165 1.95 8.05 -0.99
CA PHE A 165 1.76 9.35 -1.60
C PHE A 165 2.48 10.46 -0.84
N ALA A 166 2.29 10.54 0.48
CA ALA A 166 2.90 11.57 1.33
C ALA A 166 4.42 11.49 1.35
N ILE A 167 5.00 10.29 1.44
CA ILE A 167 6.45 10.12 1.35
C ILE A 167 6.96 10.54 -0.04
N THR A 168 6.25 10.17 -1.10
CA THR A 168 6.61 10.57 -2.47
C THR A 168 6.63 12.09 -2.61
N VAL A 169 5.62 12.78 -2.08
CA VAL A 169 5.56 14.24 -2.10
C VAL A 169 6.70 14.82 -1.24
N TYR A 170 6.90 14.29 -0.05
CA TYR A 170 7.91 14.75 0.89
C TYR A 170 9.35 14.73 0.32
N ILE A 171 9.73 13.63 -0.34
CA ILE A 171 11.09 13.50 -0.91
C ILE A 171 11.32 14.34 -2.16
N ASN A 172 10.27 14.84 -2.77
CA ASN A 172 10.31 15.63 -4.00
C ASN A 172 10.13 17.14 -3.75
N THR A 173 9.70 17.55 -2.56
CA THR A 173 9.28 18.92 -2.29
C THR A 173 10.21 19.55 -1.25
N PRO A 174 10.58 20.85 -1.39
CA PRO A 174 11.32 21.55 -0.34
C PRO A 174 10.60 21.49 1.00
N LEU A 175 11.35 21.18 2.07
CA LEU A 175 10.80 20.87 3.40
C LEU A 175 9.86 21.95 3.93
N GLN A 176 10.17 23.23 3.65
CA GLN A 176 9.38 24.38 4.09
C GLN A 176 7.98 24.45 3.46
N ARG A 177 7.73 23.71 2.37
CA ARG A 177 6.44 23.69 1.67
C ARG A 177 5.46 22.64 2.17
N VAL A 178 5.94 21.70 2.96
CA VAL A 178 5.13 20.65 3.59
C VAL A 178 5.35 20.68 5.10
N PHE A 179 6.03 19.73 5.68
CA PHE A 179 6.39 19.71 7.10
C PHE A 179 7.74 19.00 7.24
N TYR A 180 8.49 19.38 8.26
CA TYR A 180 9.82 18.82 8.52
C TYR A 180 10.15 18.82 10.00
N LEU A 181 11.05 17.94 10.40
CA LEU A 181 11.57 17.81 11.74
C LEU A 181 13.03 18.25 11.77
N THR A 182 13.35 19.24 12.58
CA THR A 182 14.74 19.61 12.91
C THR A 182 15.09 19.06 14.28
N ILE A 183 16.29 18.50 14.43
CA ILE A 183 16.84 18.01 15.69
C ILE A 183 18.22 18.66 15.88
N ASP A 184 18.37 19.44 16.96
CA ASP A 184 19.64 19.94 17.39
C ASP A 184 20.14 19.07 18.55
N PHE A 185 21.07 18.17 18.26
CA PHE A 185 21.61 17.24 19.24
C PHE A 185 22.53 17.94 20.25
N GLN A 186 23.10 19.13 19.93
CA GLN A 186 23.97 19.88 20.86
C GLN A 186 23.13 20.59 21.91
N ALA A 187 22.05 21.24 21.48
CA ALA A 187 21.15 21.95 22.38
C ALA A 187 20.08 21.00 23.02
N GLY A 188 19.93 19.77 22.50
CA GLY A 188 18.89 18.84 22.95
C GLY A 188 17.47 19.28 22.55
N LEU A 189 17.35 20.09 21.50
CA LEU A 189 16.06 20.64 21.04
C LEU A 189 15.57 19.94 19.79
N PHE A 190 14.25 19.87 19.65
CA PHE A 190 13.62 19.49 18.39
C PHE A 190 12.46 20.45 18.07
N ALA A 191 12.19 20.63 16.78
CA ALA A 191 11.06 21.40 16.30
C ALA A 191 10.41 20.73 15.09
N LEU A 192 9.10 20.51 15.16
CA LEU A 192 8.29 20.13 14.03
C LEU A 192 7.66 21.40 13.43
N THR A 193 8.05 21.72 12.21
CA THR A 193 7.61 22.94 11.51
C THR A 193 6.93 22.52 10.21
N GLY A 194 5.95 23.28 9.74
CA GLY A 194 5.27 22.92 8.50
C GLY A 194 4.48 24.06 7.88
N ASN A 195 4.17 23.89 6.61
CA ASN A 195 3.22 24.72 5.87
C ASN A 195 1.84 24.10 5.96
N LEU A 196 0.91 24.77 6.64
CA LEU A 196 -0.45 24.26 6.85
C LEU A 196 -1.16 23.97 5.53
N TRP A 197 -1.11 24.91 4.59
CA TRP A 197 -1.83 24.78 3.32
C TRP A 197 -1.25 23.69 2.42
N GLY A 198 0.08 23.60 2.34
CA GLY A 198 0.74 22.52 1.59
C GLY A 198 0.46 21.15 2.18
N THR A 199 0.44 21.03 3.51
CA THR A 199 0.10 19.78 4.21
C THR A 199 -1.35 19.39 4.00
N LEU A 200 -2.30 20.34 4.14
CA LEU A 200 -3.71 20.07 3.88
C LEU A 200 -3.98 19.71 2.43
N ALA A 201 -3.32 20.39 1.47
CA ALA A 201 -3.43 20.04 0.05
C ALA A 201 -2.92 18.62 -0.22
N MET A 202 -1.80 18.21 0.38
CA MET A 202 -1.26 16.86 0.27
C MET A 202 -2.23 15.82 0.86
N ILE A 203 -2.81 16.06 2.04
CA ILE A 203 -3.80 15.17 2.65
C ILE A 203 -5.03 15.06 1.76
N LEU A 204 -5.59 16.17 1.31
CA LEU A 204 -6.78 16.19 0.44
C LEU A 204 -6.52 15.45 -0.88
N ALA A 205 -5.35 15.65 -1.48
CA ALA A 205 -4.96 14.98 -2.72
C ALA A 205 -4.81 13.45 -2.56
N SER A 206 -4.49 12.98 -1.35
CA SER A 206 -4.37 11.54 -1.06
C SER A 206 -5.71 10.85 -0.79
N LEU A 207 -6.77 11.58 -0.43
CA LEU A 207 -8.06 10.97 -0.05
C LEU A 207 -8.65 10.03 -1.11
N PRO A 208 -8.65 10.36 -2.42
CA PRO A 208 -9.12 9.42 -3.44
C PRO A 208 -8.36 8.10 -3.42
N LEU A 209 -7.04 8.14 -3.15
CA LEU A 209 -6.19 6.95 -3.06
C LEU A 209 -6.50 6.16 -1.79
N VAL A 210 -6.68 6.84 -0.66
CA VAL A 210 -7.05 6.20 0.62
C VAL A 210 -8.35 5.43 0.46
N PHE A 211 -9.39 6.06 -0.12
CA PHE A 211 -10.68 5.43 -0.32
C PHE A 211 -10.62 4.27 -1.33
N THR A 212 -9.92 4.45 -2.43
CA THR A 212 -9.80 3.41 -3.47
C THR A 212 -9.03 2.18 -2.96
N ILE A 213 -7.97 2.36 -2.17
CA ILE A 213 -7.21 1.25 -1.59
C ILE A 213 -7.99 0.57 -0.47
N ALA A 214 -8.67 1.32 0.38
CA ALA A 214 -9.59 0.77 1.37
C ALA A 214 -10.68 -0.07 0.71
N ASP A 215 -11.20 0.39 -0.42
CA ASP A 215 -12.20 -0.27 -1.23
C ASP A 215 -11.69 -1.57 -1.86
N LEU A 216 -10.45 -1.56 -2.37
CA LEU A 216 -9.78 -2.76 -2.87
C LEU A 216 -9.66 -3.84 -1.78
N MET A 217 -9.29 -3.44 -0.56
CA MET A 217 -9.21 -4.36 0.59
C MET A 217 -10.60 -4.87 0.99
N LEU A 218 -11.60 -3.99 1.00
CA LEU A 218 -12.99 -4.36 1.30
C LEU A 218 -13.54 -5.35 0.27
N ALA A 219 -13.24 -5.16 -1.04
CA ALA A 219 -13.63 -6.10 -2.09
C ALA A 219 -13.03 -7.49 -1.88
N ASN A 220 -11.76 -7.57 -1.48
CA ASN A 220 -11.11 -8.84 -1.14
C ASN A 220 -11.81 -9.51 0.06
N ASN A 221 -12.08 -8.75 1.13
CA ASN A 221 -12.73 -9.27 2.33
C ASN A 221 -14.20 -9.70 2.06
N LEU A 222 -14.90 -9.01 1.14
CA LEU A 222 -16.24 -9.42 0.68
C LEU A 222 -16.21 -10.74 -0.10
N ARG A 223 -15.22 -10.91 -0.98
CA ARG A 223 -15.05 -12.14 -1.77
C ARG A 223 -14.70 -13.33 -0.89
N ASP A 224 -13.79 -13.13 0.05
CA ASP A 224 -13.13 -14.20 0.79
C ASP A 224 -13.80 -14.49 2.16
N LEU A 225 -14.96 -13.85 2.47
CA LEU A 225 -15.63 -13.88 3.77
C LEU A 225 -15.79 -15.31 4.36
N GLU A 226 -16.24 -16.27 3.55
CA GLU A 226 -16.50 -17.62 4.04
C GLU A 226 -15.23 -18.41 4.34
N ASP A 227 -14.20 -18.21 3.52
CA ASP A 227 -12.88 -18.81 3.75
C ASP A 227 -12.15 -18.13 4.92
N ASP A 228 -12.34 -16.82 5.09
CA ASP A 228 -11.80 -16.06 6.22
C ASP A 228 -12.38 -16.56 7.56
N ILE A 229 -13.70 -16.75 7.64
CA ILE A 229 -14.36 -17.31 8.86
C ILE A 229 -13.80 -18.69 9.19
N LYS A 230 -13.63 -19.59 8.21
CA LYS A 230 -13.04 -20.92 8.40
C LYS A 230 -11.59 -20.85 8.93
N ASN A 231 -10.86 -19.81 8.55
CA ASN A 231 -9.47 -19.60 8.98
C ASN A 231 -9.34 -18.68 10.20
N HIS A 232 -10.44 -18.41 10.91
CA HIS A 232 -10.49 -17.52 12.08
C HIS A 232 -9.96 -16.09 11.77
N ARG A 233 -10.29 -15.57 10.59
CA ARG A 233 -10.07 -14.19 10.21
C ARG A 233 -11.41 -13.45 10.29
N TYR A 234 -11.49 -12.52 11.22
CA TYR A 234 -12.72 -11.74 11.48
C TYR A 234 -12.52 -10.31 10.98
N THR A 235 -12.59 -10.16 9.66
CA THR A 235 -12.45 -8.87 8.96
C THR A 235 -13.69 -8.00 9.16
N LEU A 236 -13.67 -6.75 8.71
CA LEU A 236 -14.78 -5.81 8.87
C LEU A 236 -16.11 -6.41 8.37
N VAL A 237 -16.09 -7.10 7.23
CA VAL A 237 -17.28 -7.70 6.62
C VAL A 237 -17.92 -8.76 7.51
N TYR A 238 -17.17 -9.46 8.34
CA TYR A 238 -17.72 -10.39 9.32
C TYR A 238 -18.65 -9.70 10.31
N TYR A 239 -18.31 -8.48 10.76
CA TYR A 239 -19.09 -7.75 11.76
C TYR A 239 -20.28 -6.99 11.18
N ILE A 240 -20.09 -6.37 10.01
CA ILE A 240 -21.15 -5.56 9.39
C ILE A 240 -22.06 -6.35 8.44
N GLY A 241 -21.63 -7.54 8.05
CA GLY A 241 -22.32 -8.38 7.08
C GLY A 241 -22.08 -7.95 5.63
N ARG A 242 -22.40 -8.86 4.70
CA ARG A 242 -22.14 -8.67 3.26
C ARG A 242 -22.91 -7.47 2.69
N GLU A 243 -24.18 -7.29 3.07
CA GLU A 243 -25.01 -6.20 2.57
C GLU A 243 -24.44 -4.82 2.90
N TRP A 244 -24.10 -4.58 4.18
CA TRP A 244 -23.47 -3.34 4.60
C TRP A 244 -22.05 -3.16 4.07
N GLY A 245 -21.32 -4.26 3.87
CA GLY A 245 -20.02 -4.24 3.20
C GLY A 245 -20.12 -3.67 1.79
N ILE A 246 -21.17 -4.04 1.04
CA ILE A 246 -21.41 -3.53 -0.32
C ILE A 246 -21.86 -2.08 -0.32
N VAL A 247 -22.71 -1.69 0.64
CA VAL A 247 -23.07 -0.26 0.81
C VAL A 247 -21.82 0.57 1.10
N LEU A 248 -20.94 0.08 1.97
CA LEU A 248 -19.67 0.74 2.28
C LEU A 248 -18.76 0.83 1.05
N PHE A 249 -18.66 -0.26 0.27
CA PHE A 249 -17.91 -0.28 -0.99
C PHE A 249 -18.39 0.81 -1.95
N GLN A 250 -19.72 0.92 -2.15
CA GLN A 250 -20.29 1.97 -2.98
C GLN A 250 -20.01 3.37 -2.42
N ALA A 251 -20.12 3.54 -1.09
CA ALA A 251 -19.88 4.81 -0.43
C ALA A 251 -18.41 5.28 -0.59
N LEU A 252 -17.42 4.39 -0.42
CA LEU A 252 -16.01 4.69 -0.60
C LEU A 252 -15.69 5.07 -2.05
N MET A 253 -16.28 4.37 -3.01
CA MET A 253 -16.11 4.69 -4.43
C MET A 253 -16.64 6.10 -4.74
N TYR A 254 -17.85 6.46 -4.29
CA TYR A 254 -18.38 7.82 -4.49
C TYR A 254 -17.61 8.87 -3.68
N ALA A 255 -17.12 8.53 -2.48
CA ALA A 255 -16.29 9.43 -1.67
C ALA A 255 -14.98 9.78 -2.40
N SER A 256 -14.41 8.86 -3.19
CA SER A 256 -13.24 9.14 -4.03
C SER A 256 -13.54 10.25 -5.05
N TYR A 257 -14.68 10.18 -5.75
CA TYR A 257 -15.08 11.23 -6.69
C TYR A 257 -15.41 12.56 -5.97
N ALA A 258 -16.07 12.50 -4.81
CA ALA A 258 -16.33 13.68 -4.01
C ALA A 258 -15.05 14.38 -3.55
N ALA A 259 -14.02 13.62 -3.16
CA ALA A 259 -12.70 14.15 -2.80
C ALA A 259 -11.99 14.80 -3.99
N LEU A 260 -12.10 14.22 -5.20
CA LEU A 260 -11.56 14.84 -6.42
C LEU A 260 -12.26 16.17 -6.72
N LEU A 261 -13.59 16.23 -6.61
CA LEU A 261 -14.36 17.45 -6.83
C LEU A 261 -14.00 18.51 -5.79
N LEU A 262 -13.92 18.14 -4.53
CA LEU A 262 -13.53 19.05 -3.44
C LEU A 262 -12.11 19.60 -3.67
N GLY A 263 -11.17 18.75 -4.07
CA GLY A 263 -9.82 19.17 -4.40
C GLY A 263 -9.73 20.14 -5.58
N LEU A 264 -10.60 19.97 -6.60
CA LEU A 264 -10.72 20.91 -7.70
C LEU A 264 -11.30 22.26 -7.23
N LEU A 265 -12.37 22.24 -6.44
CA LEU A 265 -13.01 23.46 -5.91
C LEU A 265 -12.10 24.27 -5.01
N LEU A 266 -11.22 23.61 -4.26
CA LEU A 266 -10.23 24.23 -3.38
C LEU A 266 -8.92 24.58 -4.10
N GLY A 267 -8.81 24.36 -5.42
CA GLY A 267 -7.63 24.69 -6.20
C GLY A 267 -6.43 23.76 -5.98
N VAL A 268 -6.64 22.60 -5.35
CA VAL A 268 -5.60 21.57 -5.15
C VAL A 268 -5.35 20.79 -6.45
N PHE A 269 -6.40 20.54 -7.21
CA PHE A 269 -6.31 19.92 -8.53
C PHE A 269 -6.60 20.94 -9.64
N GLN A 270 -6.04 20.68 -10.81
CA GLN A 270 -6.30 21.45 -12.01
C GLN A 270 -7.51 20.88 -12.76
N TRP A 271 -8.13 21.70 -13.63
CA TRP A 271 -9.32 21.33 -14.39
C TRP A 271 -9.26 19.98 -15.16
N PRO A 272 -8.10 19.47 -15.65
CA PRO A 272 -8.06 18.19 -16.35
C PRO A 272 -8.54 17.00 -15.49
N ILE A 273 -8.58 17.14 -14.13
CA ILE A 273 -9.11 16.11 -13.25
C ILE A 273 -10.60 15.79 -13.57
N LEU A 274 -11.32 16.72 -14.21
CA LEU A 274 -12.71 16.52 -14.64
C LEU A 274 -12.86 15.36 -15.63
N PHE A 275 -11.84 15.01 -16.40
CA PHE A 275 -11.89 13.85 -17.29
C PHE A 275 -12.10 12.53 -16.55
N VAL A 276 -11.72 12.45 -15.28
CA VAL A 276 -11.96 11.26 -14.43
C VAL A 276 -13.46 11.03 -14.26
N PHE A 277 -14.28 12.09 -14.22
CA PHE A 277 -15.73 11.97 -14.08
C PHE A 277 -16.44 11.33 -15.30
N ALA A 278 -15.78 11.25 -16.44
CA ALA A 278 -16.28 10.48 -17.59
C ALA A 278 -16.39 8.97 -17.29
N THR A 279 -15.67 8.47 -16.28
CA THR A 279 -15.76 7.08 -15.84
C THR A 279 -16.95 6.82 -14.91
N LEU A 280 -17.54 7.86 -14.30
CA LEU A 280 -18.59 7.76 -13.30
C LEU A 280 -19.85 6.99 -13.77
N PRO A 281 -20.37 7.18 -15.00
CA PRO A 281 -21.53 6.42 -15.48
C PRO A 281 -21.27 4.91 -15.52
N LYS A 282 -20.06 4.52 -15.98
CA LYS A 282 -19.64 3.13 -16.04
C LYS A 282 -19.47 2.52 -14.63
N ILE A 283 -18.85 3.26 -13.73
CA ILE A 283 -18.72 2.87 -12.32
C ILE A 283 -20.10 2.69 -11.69
N HIS A 284 -21.01 3.65 -11.88
CA HIS A 284 -22.37 3.55 -11.36
C HIS A 284 -23.09 2.29 -11.86
N GLN A 285 -22.97 1.97 -13.16
CA GLN A 285 -23.54 0.76 -13.73
C GLN A 285 -22.98 -0.49 -13.07
N HIS A 286 -21.64 -0.61 -12.96
CA HIS A 286 -21.00 -1.77 -12.31
C HIS A 286 -21.37 -1.92 -10.84
N LEU A 287 -21.47 -0.82 -10.10
CA LEU A 287 -21.90 -0.85 -8.70
C LEU A 287 -23.35 -1.34 -8.54
N LYS A 288 -24.21 -0.95 -9.48
CA LYS A 288 -25.61 -1.43 -9.53
C LYS A 288 -25.70 -2.92 -9.86
N GLU A 289 -24.93 -3.38 -10.85
CA GLU A 289 -24.83 -4.79 -11.22
C GLU A 289 -24.27 -5.64 -10.07
N HIS A 290 -23.22 -5.17 -9.39
CA HIS A 290 -22.62 -5.85 -8.24
C HIS A 290 -23.65 -5.99 -7.09
N ARG A 291 -24.45 -4.96 -6.82
CA ARG A 291 -25.52 -5.05 -5.83
C ARG A 291 -26.62 -6.01 -6.20
N ALA A 292 -26.97 -6.11 -7.51
CA ALA A 292 -28.01 -6.99 -8.01
C ALA A 292 -27.58 -8.47 -8.10
N SER A 293 -26.28 -8.75 -8.15
CA SER A 293 -25.72 -10.11 -8.23
C SER A 293 -25.64 -10.83 -6.88
N LEU A 294 -26.10 -10.19 -5.81
CA LEU A 294 -26.16 -10.81 -4.50
C LEU A 294 -27.39 -11.69 -4.36
N PRO A 295 -27.23 -12.89 -3.76
CA PRO A 295 -28.36 -13.76 -3.45
C PRO A 295 -29.28 -13.15 -2.38
#